data_f8cf250d421a33f510428672a9073c4b
#
_entry.id   f8cf250d421a33f510428672a9073c4b
#
_cell.length_a   1.000
_cell.length_b   1.000
_cell.length_c   1.000
_cell.angle_alpha   90.00
_cell.angle_beta   90.00
_cell.angle_gamma   90.00
#
_symmetry.space_group_name_H-M   'P 1'
#
loop_
_entity.id
_entity.type
_entity.pdbx_description
1 polymer ?
#
loop_
_entity_poly.entity_id
_entity_poly.type
_entity_poly.pdbx_seq_one_letter_code
_entity_poly.pdbx_strand_id
1 'polypeptide(L)'
;RERMIEHQFQVEMDHGHGDVLTEIASKARQRPGTVVLEDVTGQALNHRMVMVGAEVLGGAFRRRLDDKQVRVGVLLPNVNGTAISLLALWRIGKIPAVLNYSNGVPVMLTCAELAGLKQVITSRVFLAKAKLDVAPMEAAGIEFVYLEDIRKNISGLAKLGVLLKHRLALGRARFNIPPGETAVILFTSGSEGVPKGVELTHRNILANLRQLFSAVDLVDSDSLFNCLPM
;
A
#
# COMPACT_ATOMS: atom_id res chain seq x y z
N ARG A 1 -14.29 -32.33 7.76
CA ARG A 1 -14.11 -30.86 7.76
C ARG A 1 -12.63 -30.51 7.56
N GLU A 2 -11.72 -31.09 8.35
CA GLU A 2 -10.26 -30.85 8.22
C GLU A 2 -9.72 -31.20 6.84
N ARG A 3 -10.05 -32.37 6.27
CA ARG A 3 -9.63 -32.75 4.92
C ARG A 3 -10.15 -31.83 3.81
N MET A 4 -11.30 -31.23 4.00
CA MET A 4 -11.87 -30.26 3.04
C MET A 4 -11.12 -28.93 3.10
N ILE A 5 -10.76 -28.48 4.31
CA ILE A 5 -9.93 -27.28 4.52
C ILE A 5 -8.54 -27.49 3.93
N GLU A 6 -7.93 -28.65 4.15
CA GLU A 6 -6.61 -28.98 3.64
C GLU A 6 -6.60 -29.08 2.10
N HIS A 7 -7.63 -29.67 1.50
CA HIS A 7 -7.78 -29.73 0.05
C HIS A 7 -8.01 -28.33 -0.55
N GLN A 8 -8.87 -27.51 0.06
CA GLN A 8 -9.13 -26.14 -0.37
C GLN A 8 -7.87 -25.28 -0.23
N PHE A 9 -7.11 -25.45 0.85
CA PHE A 9 -5.82 -24.80 1.06
C PHE A 9 -4.82 -25.16 -0.05
N GLN A 10 -4.68 -26.46 -0.41
CA GLN A 10 -3.79 -26.89 -1.47
C GLN A 10 -4.20 -26.29 -2.83
N VAL A 11 -5.50 -26.32 -3.17
CA VAL A 11 -6.03 -25.72 -4.39
C VAL A 11 -5.73 -24.22 -4.46
N GLU A 12 -5.93 -23.50 -3.35
CA GLU A 12 -5.65 -22.06 -3.27
C GLU A 12 -4.15 -21.76 -3.39
N MET A 13 -3.30 -22.61 -2.81
CA MET A 13 -1.83 -22.47 -2.90
C MET A 13 -1.31 -22.75 -4.31
N ASP A 14 -1.88 -23.73 -5.02
CA ASP A 14 -1.46 -24.12 -6.37
C ASP A 14 -1.86 -23.07 -7.43
N HIS A 15 -2.95 -22.34 -7.23
CA HIS A 15 -3.47 -21.37 -8.19
C HIS A 15 -2.96 -19.95 -8.02
N GLY A 16 -2.09 -19.69 -7.05
CA GLY A 16 -1.70 -18.35 -6.63
C GLY A 16 -0.37 -17.82 -7.10
N HIS A 17 -0.18 -17.71 -8.39
CA HIS A 17 1.07 -17.20 -8.97
C HIS A 17 1.02 -15.72 -9.39
N GLY A 18 0.02 -14.94 -8.92
CA GLY A 18 -0.13 -13.53 -9.21
C GLY A 18 0.65 -12.60 -8.26
N ASP A 19 0.62 -11.32 -8.58
CA ASP A 19 0.98 -10.24 -7.65
C ASP A 19 -0.28 -9.60 -7.04
N VAL A 20 -0.13 -8.97 -5.87
CA VAL A 20 -1.25 -8.38 -5.11
C VAL A 20 -1.99 -7.34 -5.93
N LEU A 21 -1.28 -6.51 -6.71
CA LEU A 21 -1.89 -5.44 -7.49
C LEU A 21 -2.74 -6.01 -8.65
N THR A 22 -2.26 -7.06 -9.31
CA THR A 22 -3.01 -7.76 -10.37
C THR A 22 -4.28 -8.40 -9.83
N GLU A 23 -4.22 -9.02 -8.65
CA GLU A 23 -5.40 -9.62 -8.00
C GLU A 23 -6.44 -8.55 -7.66
N ILE A 24 -6.03 -7.44 -7.03
CA ILE A 24 -6.93 -6.32 -6.73
C ILE A 24 -7.52 -5.73 -8.02
N ALA A 25 -6.72 -5.54 -9.06
CA ALA A 25 -7.20 -5.04 -10.35
C ALA A 25 -8.18 -6.00 -11.03
N SER A 26 -7.99 -7.31 -10.87
CA SER A 26 -8.92 -8.33 -11.37
C SER A 26 -10.28 -8.23 -10.68
N LYS A 27 -10.30 -8.15 -9.35
CA LYS A 27 -11.54 -7.95 -8.57
C LYS A 27 -12.21 -6.63 -8.88
N ALA A 28 -11.44 -5.55 -9.04
CA ALA A 28 -11.96 -4.24 -9.42
C ALA A 28 -12.66 -4.23 -10.79
N ARG A 29 -12.22 -5.08 -11.73
CA ARG A 29 -12.92 -5.26 -13.03
C ARG A 29 -14.21 -6.03 -12.89
N GLN A 30 -14.23 -7.06 -12.03
CA GLN A 30 -15.42 -7.89 -11.82
C GLN A 30 -16.52 -7.14 -11.09
N ARG A 31 -16.17 -6.35 -10.08
CA ARG A 31 -17.09 -5.68 -9.16
C ARG A 31 -16.73 -4.20 -8.95
N PRO A 32 -16.74 -3.36 -10.01
CA PRO A 32 -16.20 -1.99 -9.94
C PRO A 32 -16.95 -1.06 -8.98
N GLY A 33 -18.23 -1.35 -8.72
CA GLY A 33 -19.08 -0.54 -7.85
C GLY A 33 -19.08 -0.93 -6.38
N THR A 34 -18.49 -2.09 -6.01
CA THR A 34 -18.47 -2.54 -4.63
C THR A 34 -17.55 -1.65 -3.79
N VAL A 35 -18.06 -1.15 -2.65
CA VAL A 35 -17.29 -0.42 -1.65
C VAL A 35 -16.30 -1.36 -0.99
N VAL A 36 -15.03 -0.95 -0.93
CA VAL A 36 -13.93 -1.79 -0.41
C VAL A 36 -13.04 -1.09 0.60
N LEU A 37 -13.11 0.21 0.67
CA LEU A 37 -12.41 0.99 1.68
C LEU A 37 -13.35 2.03 2.26
N GLU A 38 -13.32 2.15 3.58
CA GLU A 38 -13.94 3.23 4.32
C GLU A 38 -13.00 3.63 5.46
N ASP A 39 -12.80 4.91 5.67
CA ASP A 39 -11.91 5.40 6.72
C ASP A 39 -12.68 6.22 7.78
N VAL A 40 -11.95 6.64 8.79
CA VAL A 40 -12.48 7.40 9.93
C VAL A 40 -13.14 8.74 9.53
N THR A 41 -12.97 9.19 8.31
CA THR A 41 -13.65 10.38 7.77
C THR A 41 -15.03 10.07 7.21
N GLY A 42 -15.43 8.80 7.21
CA GLY A 42 -16.68 8.33 6.60
C GLY A 42 -16.65 8.29 5.07
N GLN A 43 -15.48 8.47 4.46
CA GLN A 43 -15.35 8.40 3.02
C GLN A 43 -15.27 6.95 2.57
N ALA A 44 -16.32 6.46 1.91
CA ALA A 44 -16.37 5.15 1.29
C ALA A 44 -15.86 5.20 -0.15
N LEU A 45 -14.95 4.28 -0.51
CA LEU A 45 -14.40 4.14 -1.85
C LEU A 45 -14.72 2.78 -2.43
N ASN A 46 -15.27 2.76 -3.64
CA ASN A 46 -15.45 1.52 -4.38
C ASN A 46 -14.17 1.13 -5.14
N HIS A 47 -14.12 -0.10 -5.64
CA HIS A 47 -12.98 -0.63 -6.39
C HIS A 47 -12.51 0.30 -7.51
N ARG A 48 -13.45 0.87 -8.29
CA ARG A 48 -13.10 1.80 -9.38
C ARG A 48 -12.40 3.03 -8.86
N MET A 49 -12.92 3.65 -7.80
CA MET A 49 -12.33 4.85 -7.20
C MET A 49 -10.93 4.57 -6.64
N VAL A 50 -10.73 3.42 -6.02
CA VAL A 50 -9.41 2.98 -5.52
C VAL A 50 -8.42 2.84 -6.68
N MET A 51 -8.79 2.16 -7.78
CA MET A 51 -7.91 1.96 -8.92
C MET A 51 -7.61 3.26 -9.68
N VAL A 52 -8.60 4.13 -9.84
CA VAL A 52 -8.42 5.49 -10.40
C VAL A 52 -7.47 6.30 -9.53
N GLY A 53 -7.68 6.28 -8.21
CA GLY A 53 -6.81 6.96 -7.25
C GLY A 53 -5.36 6.47 -7.34
N ALA A 54 -5.15 5.16 -7.38
CA ALA A 54 -3.83 4.55 -7.51
C ALA A 54 -3.14 4.92 -8.84
N GLU A 55 -3.88 4.99 -9.96
CA GLU A 55 -3.31 5.39 -11.25
C GLU A 55 -2.94 6.88 -11.29
N VAL A 56 -3.83 7.74 -10.81
CA VAL A 56 -3.60 9.19 -10.76
C VAL A 56 -2.42 9.51 -9.84
N LEU A 57 -2.41 8.90 -8.64
CA LEU A 57 -1.35 9.14 -7.67
C LEU A 57 -0.02 8.54 -8.12
N GLY A 58 -0.02 7.35 -8.73
CA GLY A 58 1.16 6.72 -9.29
C GLY A 58 1.80 7.56 -10.39
N GLY A 59 1.00 8.17 -11.27
CA GLY A 59 1.49 9.12 -12.26
C GLY A 59 2.12 10.38 -11.64
N ALA A 60 1.59 10.86 -10.53
CA ALA A 60 2.16 11.98 -9.79
C ALA A 60 3.45 11.59 -9.04
N PHE A 61 3.48 10.42 -8.42
CA PHE A 61 4.67 9.89 -7.74
C PHE A 61 5.82 9.68 -8.72
N ARG A 62 5.56 9.15 -9.92
CA ARG A 62 6.61 8.97 -10.96
C ARG A 62 7.32 10.28 -11.34
N ARG A 63 6.63 11.42 -11.24
CA ARG A 63 7.23 12.75 -11.51
C ARG A 63 7.98 13.34 -10.32
N ARG A 64 7.73 12.83 -9.10
CA ARG A 64 8.25 13.44 -7.87
C ARG A 64 9.28 12.59 -7.15
N LEU A 65 9.15 11.27 -7.24
CA LEU A 65 10.07 10.34 -6.62
C LEU A 65 11.29 10.11 -7.51
N ASP A 66 12.45 9.92 -6.89
CA ASP A 66 13.68 9.59 -7.60
C ASP A 66 13.57 8.18 -8.21
N ASP A 67 13.79 8.10 -9.52
CA ASP A 67 13.73 6.82 -10.26
C ASP A 67 14.76 5.81 -9.76
N LYS A 68 15.91 6.28 -9.27
CA LYS A 68 16.98 5.42 -8.74
C LYS A 68 16.63 4.79 -7.38
N GLN A 69 15.69 5.37 -6.64
CA GLN A 69 15.27 4.87 -5.34
C GLN A 69 14.12 3.89 -5.49
N VAL A 70 14.41 2.59 -5.36
CA VAL A 70 13.38 1.54 -5.42
C VAL A 70 12.52 1.53 -4.17
N ARG A 71 13.12 1.70 -3.00
CA ARG A 71 12.45 1.71 -1.70
C ARG A 71 12.01 3.11 -1.33
N VAL A 72 10.75 3.25 -0.93
CA VAL A 72 10.14 4.54 -0.54
C VAL A 72 9.47 4.38 0.81
N GLY A 73 9.81 5.24 1.75
CA GLY A 73 9.18 5.25 3.07
C GLY A 73 7.72 5.68 2.98
N VAL A 74 6.87 5.08 3.80
CA VAL A 74 5.46 5.45 3.95
C VAL A 74 5.21 5.72 5.43
N LEU A 75 4.95 6.98 5.77
CA LEU A 75 4.64 7.44 7.12
C LEU A 75 3.26 8.10 7.09
N LEU A 76 2.22 7.30 7.15
CA LEU A 76 0.83 7.73 7.00
C LEU A 76 -0.07 6.99 8.02
N PRO A 77 -1.20 7.59 8.42
CA PRO A 77 -2.18 6.92 9.27
C PRO A 77 -3.04 5.92 8.48
N ASN A 78 -3.84 5.12 9.19
CA ASN A 78 -4.81 4.20 8.59
C ASN A 78 -5.99 4.95 7.96
N VAL A 79 -5.79 5.43 6.74
CA VAL A 79 -6.82 6.12 5.94
C VAL A 79 -6.81 5.61 4.50
N ASN A 80 -7.86 5.87 3.77
CA ASN A 80 -7.97 5.52 2.35
C ASN A 80 -6.76 5.97 1.52
N GLY A 81 -6.21 7.15 1.84
CA GLY A 81 -5.03 7.70 1.16
C GLY A 81 -3.79 6.82 1.29
N THR A 82 -3.64 6.11 2.40
CA THR A 82 -2.51 5.19 2.63
C THR A 82 -2.63 3.96 1.73
N ALA A 83 -3.79 3.30 1.72
CA ALA A 83 -4.03 2.16 0.85
C ALA A 83 -3.81 2.53 -0.63
N ILE A 84 -4.33 3.69 -1.06
CA ILE A 84 -4.12 4.20 -2.42
C ILE A 84 -2.65 4.48 -2.70
N SER A 85 -1.88 4.99 -1.72
CA SER A 85 -0.45 5.26 -1.87
C SER A 85 0.36 3.98 -2.05
N LEU A 86 0.05 2.91 -1.30
CA LEU A 86 0.69 1.60 -1.47
C LEU A 86 0.45 1.04 -2.87
N LEU A 87 -0.81 1.05 -3.33
CA LEU A 87 -1.17 0.62 -4.69
C LEU A 87 -0.49 1.46 -5.77
N ALA A 88 -0.39 2.78 -5.54
CA ALA A 88 0.28 3.70 -6.45
C ALA A 88 1.79 3.44 -6.56
N LEU A 89 2.45 3.10 -5.44
CA LEU A 89 3.86 2.73 -5.40
C LEU A 89 4.10 1.42 -6.15
N TRP A 90 3.34 0.36 -5.88
CA TRP A 90 3.45 -0.90 -6.62
C TRP A 90 3.24 -0.69 -8.12
N ARG A 91 2.29 0.16 -8.50
CA ARG A 91 2.00 0.46 -9.91
C ARG A 91 3.19 1.08 -10.67
N ILE A 92 4.08 1.75 -9.98
CA ILE A 92 5.29 2.37 -10.56
C ILE A 92 6.57 1.61 -10.25
N GLY A 93 6.47 0.39 -9.72
CA GLY A 93 7.62 -0.48 -9.42
C GLY A 93 8.42 -0.04 -8.19
N LYS A 94 7.80 0.67 -7.24
CA LYS A 94 8.45 1.05 -5.98
C LYS A 94 8.02 0.11 -4.85
N ILE A 95 8.92 -0.12 -3.91
CA ILE A 95 8.71 -0.93 -2.73
C ILE A 95 8.42 -0.01 -1.54
N PRO A 96 7.19 0.00 -1.00
CA PRO A 96 6.88 0.74 0.21
C PRO A 96 7.56 0.13 1.43
N ALA A 97 8.23 0.96 2.24
CA ALA A 97 8.72 0.63 3.57
C ALA A 97 7.87 1.38 4.59
N VAL A 98 7.06 0.66 5.36
CA VAL A 98 6.08 1.26 6.25
C VAL A 98 6.72 1.61 7.59
N LEU A 99 6.76 2.91 7.90
CA LEU A 99 7.28 3.43 9.15
C LEU A 99 6.16 3.58 10.17
N ASN A 100 6.24 2.81 11.25
CA ASN A 100 5.25 2.89 12.32
C ASN A 100 5.51 4.12 13.21
N TYR A 101 4.63 5.09 13.14
CA TYR A 101 4.72 6.35 13.89
C TYR A 101 4.64 6.19 15.41
N SER A 102 4.05 5.09 15.91
CA SER A 102 3.95 4.84 17.35
C SER A 102 5.29 4.51 18.00
N ASN A 103 6.30 4.15 17.22
CA ASN A 103 7.64 3.83 17.71
C ASN A 103 8.51 5.08 18.01
N GLY A 104 8.03 6.26 17.63
CA GLY A 104 8.76 7.51 17.78
C GLY A 104 9.84 7.73 16.72
N VAL A 105 10.28 9.00 16.60
CA VAL A 105 11.18 9.45 15.53
C VAL A 105 12.56 8.77 15.57
N PRO A 106 13.22 8.54 16.73
CA PRO A 106 14.52 7.86 16.75
C PRO A 106 14.46 6.45 16.16
N VAL A 107 13.43 5.67 16.49
CA VAL A 107 13.27 4.31 15.96
C VAL A 107 12.93 4.35 14.46
N MET A 108 12.08 5.29 14.04
CA MET A 108 11.76 5.48 12.61
C MET A 108 13.01 5.87 11.80
N LEU A 109 13.90 6.69 12.34
CA LEU A 109 15.17 7.03 11.70
C LEU A 109 16.03 5.78 11.50
N THR A 110 16.21 4.97 12.56
CA THR A 110 16.94 3.69 12.45
C THR A 110 16.31 2.77 11.39
N CYS A 111 14.99 2.68 11.34
CA CYS A 111 14.27 1.91 10.33
C CYS A 111 14.54 2.45 8.91
N ALA A 112 14.54 3.76 8.75
CA ALA A 112 14.79 4.41 7.47
C ALA A 112 16.23 4.18 6.99
N GLU A 113 17.21 4.25 7.89
CA GLU A 113 18.60 3.94 7.60
C GLU A 113 18.79 2.47 7.21
N LEU A 114 18.18 1.54 7.97
CA LEU A 114 18.23 0.10 7.71
C LEU A 114 17.68 -0.24 6.31
N ALA A 115 16.59 0.40 5.90
CA ALA A 115 16.00 0.19 4.58
C ALA A 115 16.64 1.05 3.47
N GLY A 116 17.59 1.92 3.79
CA GLY A 116 18.25 2.82 2.85
C GLY A 116 17.32 3.87 2.24
N LEU A 117 16.35 4.34 3.02
CA LEU A 117 15.34 5.30 2.54
C LEU A 117 15.96 6.68 2.34
N LYS A 118 15.68 7.28 1.19
CA LYS A 118 16.02 8.67 0.89
C LYS A 118 14.77 9.55 0.79
N GLN A 119 13.62 8.96 0.49
CA GLN A 119 12.36 9.66 0.38
C GLN A 119 11.28 8.96 1.21
N VAL A 120 10.46 9.77 1.90
CA VAL A 120 9.33 9.29 2.73
C VAL A 120 8.07 10.05 2.35
N ILE A 121 7.03 9.32 1.97
CA ILE A 121 5.70 9.87 1.71
C ILE A 121 5.00 10.08 3.04
N THR A 122 4.46 11.28 3.25
CA THR A 122 3.71 11.63 4.45
C THR A 122 2.63 12.68 4.18
N SER A 123 1.97 13.15 5.22
CA SER A 123 0.97 14.23 5.20
C SER A 123 1.26 15.23 6.31
N ARG A 124 1.25 16.54 6.00
CA ARG A 124 1.43 17.60 6.99
C ARG A 124 0.34 17.56 8.06
N VAL A 125 -0.90 17.32 7.63
CA VAL A 125 -2.03 17.20 8.55
C VAL A 125 -1.82 16.03 9.51
N PHE A 126 -1.31 14.92 9.03
CA PHE A 126 -1.00 13.76 9.86
C PHE A 126 0.13 14.07 10.86
N LEU A 127 1.27 14.59 10.40
CA LEU A 127 2.39 14.94 11.29
C LEU A 127 1.96 15.88 12.40
N ALA A 128 1.17 16.91 12.07
CA ALA A 128 0.65 17.86 13.06
C ALA A 128 -0.27 17.19 14.08
N LYS A 129 -1.21 16.31 13.63
CA LYS A 129 -2.12 15.58 14.53
C LYS A 129 -1.38 14.60 15.44
N ALA A 130 -0.41 13.89 14.90
CA ALA A 130 0.40 12.92 15.63
C ALA A 130 1.50 13.58 16.47
N LYS A 131 1.68 14.91 16.36
CA LYS A 131 2.74 15.69 17.04
C LYS A 131 4.13 15.12 16.77
N LEU A 132 4.38 14.71 15.52
CA LEU A 132 5.65 14.15 15.09
C LEU A 132 6.56 15.26 14.56
N ASP A 133 7.70 15.44 15.20
CA ASP A 133 8.77 16.30 14.70
C ASP A 133 9.72 15.44 13.85
N VAL A 134 9.68 15.63 12.54
CA VAL A 134 10.50 14.87 11.58
C VAL A 134 11.82 15.57 11.22
N ALA A 135 12.11 16.72 11.81
CA ALA A 135 13.35 17.47 11.57
C ALA A 135 14.63 16.62 11.75
N PRO A 136 14.73 15.70 12.73
CA PRO A 136 15.89 14.82 12.85
C PRO A 136 16.06 13.89 11.62
N MET A 137 14.97 13.45 11.00
CA MET A 137 15.02 12.63 9.79
C MET A 137 15.42 13.47 8.56
N GLU A 138 14.94 14.71 8.47
CA GLU A 138 15.36 15.66 7.42
C GLU A 138 16.85 16.00 7.55
N ALA A 139 17.33 16.21 8.77
CA ALA A 139 18.77 16.45 9.04
C ALA A 139 19.64 15.25 8.66
N ALA A 140 19.10 14.03 8.72
CA ALA A 140 19.76 12.80 8.25
C ALA A 140 19.69 12.63 6.72
N GLY A 141 19.16 13.61 5.99
CA GLY A 141 19.09 13.62 4.52
C GLY A 141 17.90 12.88 3.93
N ILE A 142 16.84 12.65 4.71
CA ILE A 142 15.59 12.07 4.23
C ILE A 142 14.68 13.19 3.71
N GLU A 143 14.27 13.09 2.46
CA GLU A 143 13.33 14.02 1.83
C GLU A 143 11.89 13.59 2.09
N PHE A 144 11.07 14.47 2.65
CA PHE A 144 9.64 14.22 2.83
C PHE A 144 8.82 14.67 1.62
N VAL A 145 8.02 13.73 1.09
CA VAL A 145 7.10 13.95 -0.03
C VAL A 145 5.68 14.06 0.52
N TYR A 146 5.13 15.25 0.52
CA TYR A 146 3.83 15.53 1.12
C TYR A 146 2.69 15.27 0.13
N LEU A 147 1.70 14.47 0.55
CA LEU A 147 0.53 14.16 -0.28
C LEU A 147 -0.28 15.41 -0.64
N GLU A 148 -0.29 16.43 0.19
CA GLU A 148 -0.95 17.71 -0.09
C GLU A 148 -0.35 18.40 -1.32
N ASP A 149 0.98 18.39 -1.45
CA ASP A 149 1.66 19.00 -2.60
C ASP A 149 1.43 18.17 -3.88
N ILE A 150 1.48 16.85 -3.74
CA ILE A 150 1.12 15.95 -4.83
C ILE A 150 -0.30 16.24 -5.34
N ARG A 151 -1.29 16.35 -4.44
CA ARG A 151 -2.69 16.60 -4.80
C ARG A 151 -2.91 17.94 -5.49
N LYS A 152 -2.21 19.00 -5.08
CA LYS A 152 -2.26 20.32 -5.72
C LYS A 152 -1.78 20.29 -7.17
N ASN A 153 -0.79 19.44 -7.45
CA ASN A 153 -0.16 19.33 -8.77
C ASN A 153 -0.87 18.34 -9.72
N ILE A 154 -1.94 17.69 -9.27
CA ILE A 154 -2.73 16.79 -10.13
C ILE A 154 -3.80 17.62 -10.83
N SER A 155 -3.68 17.76 -12.16
CA SER A 155 -4.66 18.49 -12.96
C SER A 155 -6.02 17.78 -13.00
N GLY A 156 -7.10 18.56 -13.07
CA GLY A 156 -8.47 18.02 -13.23
C GLY A 156 -8.63 17.18 -14.50
N LEU A 157 -7.98 17.58 -15.58
CA LEU A 157 -7.98 16.86 -16.86
C LEU A 157 -7.32 15.48 -16.74
N ALA A 158 -6.22 15.36 -16.00
CA ALA A 158 -5.59 14.07 -15.74
C ALA A 158 -6.52 13.12 -14.96
N LYS A 159 -7.21 13.64 -13.95
CA LYS A 159 -8.21 12.86 -13.20
C LYS A 159 -9.35 12.40 -14.10
N LEU A 160 -9.89 13.30 -14.93
CA LEU A 160 -10.98 12.99 -15.85
C LEU A 160 -10.55 11.95 -16.89
N GLY A 161 -9.35 12.10 -17.48
CA GLY A 161 -8.82 11.14 -18.45
C GLY A 161 -8.67 9.74 -17.88
N VAL A 162 -8.12 9.61 -16.67
CA VAL A 162 -8.00 8.32 -15.97
C VAL A 162 -9.38 7.75 -15.65
N LEU A 163 -10.33 8.58 -15.17
CA LEU A 163 -11.69 8.13 -14.86
C LEU A 163 -12.41 7.60 -16.12
N LEU A 164 -12.31 8.31 -17.24
CA LEU A 164 -12.90 7.88 -18.52
C LEU A 164 -12.27 6.57 -18.99
N LYS A 165 -10.94 6.43 -18.91
CA LYS A 165 -10.23 5.19 -19.22
C LYS A 165 -10.79 4.00 -18.43
N HIS A 166 -10.93 4.16 -17.10
CA HIS A 166 -11.50 3.12 -16.24
C HIS A 166 -12.99 2.85 -16.48
N ARG A 167 -13.76 3.88 -16.85
CA ARG A 167 -15.20 3.73 -17.15
C ARG A 167 -15.43 3.01 -18.48
N LEU A 168 -14.61 3.28 -19.48
CA LEU A 168 -14.68 2.68 -20.80
C LEU A 168 -13.95 1.33 -20.87
N ALA A 169 -13.42 0.84 -19.76
CA ALA A 169 -12.60 -0.37 -19.68
C ALA A 169 -11.43 -0.40 -20.70
N LEU A 170 -10.96 0.77 -21.11
CA LEU A 170 -9.84 0.91 -22.03
C LEU A 170 -8.54 0.58 -21.31
N GLY A 171 -7.99 -0.56 -21.65
CA GLY A 171 -6.70 -1.03 -21.16
C GLY A 171 -6.84 -2.06 -20.03
N ARG A 172 -6.50 -3.30 -20.36
CA ARG A 172 -6.22 -4.33 -19.37
C ARG A 172 -4.83 -4.03 -18.81
N ALA A 173 -4.76 -3.26 -17.72
CA ALA A 173 -3.51 -3.08 -17.01
C ALA A 173 -3.10 -4.45 -16.45
N ARG A 174 -2.17 -5.11 -17.11
CA ARG A 174 -1.43 -6.23 -16.52
C ARG A 174 -0.21 -5.61 -15.84
N PHE A 175 -0.15 -5.79 -14.56
CA PHE A 175 1.02 -5.46 -13.77
C PHE A 175 1.89 -6.70 -13.81
N ASN A 176 3.00 -6.62 -14.49
CA ASN A 176 3.89 -7.78 -14.64
C ASN A 176 4.93 -7.76 -13.50
N ILE A 177 4.43 -7.81 -12.25
CA ILE A 177 5.28 -7.85 -11.06
C ILE A 177 5.54 -9.32 -10.74
N PRO A 178 6.81 -9.75 -10.73
CA PRO A 178 7.14 -11.12 -10.34
C PRO A 178 6.65 -11.42 -8.91
N PRO A 179 5.96 -12.53 -8.66
CA PRO A 179 5.41 -12.85 -7.33
C PRO A 179 6.46 -12.95 -6.22
N GLY A 180 7.70 -13.26 -6.59
CA GLY A 180 8.83 -13.33 -5.67
C GLY A 180 9.46 -11.97 -5.33
N GLU A 181 9.05 -10.88 -5.98
CA GLU A 181 9.54 -9.55 -5.66
C GLU A 181 8.97 -9.04 -4.34
N THR A 182 9.77 -8.22 -3.65
CA THR A 182 9.38 -7.58 -2.39
C THR A 182 8.21 -6.63 -2.63
N ALA A 183 7.10 -6.90 -1.95
CA ALA A 183 5.90 -6.07 -2.01
C ALA A 183 5.94 -4.95 -0.96
N VAL A 184 6.43 -5.25 0.24
CA VAL A 184 6.47 -4.30 1.35
C VAL A 184 7.60 -4.63 2.31
N ILE A 185 8.17 -3.61 2.93
CA ILE A 185 9.10 -3.74 4.05
C ILE A 185 8.37 -3.30 5.30
N LEU A 186 8.30 -4.19 6.28
CA LEU A 186 7.76 -3.92 7.61
C LEU A 186 8.90 -3.97 8.64
N PHE A 187 8.75 -3.22 9.73
CA PHE A 187 9.75 -3.21 10.78
C PHE A 187 9.19 -3.81 12.06
N THR A 188 9.94 -4.70 12.67
CA THR A 188 9.62 -5.31 13.96
C THR A 188 10.60 -4.85 15.02
N SER A 189 10.14 -4.76 16.28
CA SER A 189 11.04 -4.60 17.41
C SER A 189 11.87 -5.87 17.53
N GLY A 190 13.16 -5.81 17.23
CA GLY A 190 14.06 -6.94 17.48
C GLY A 190 14.09 -7.31 18.97
N SER A 191 14.34 -8.58 19.28
CA SER A 191 14.44 -9.09 20.65
C SER A 191 15.51 -8.37 21.50
N GLU A 192 16.46 -7.70 20.85
CA GLU A 192 17.54 -6.93 21.47
C GLU A 192 17.33 -5.41 21.41
N GLY A 193 16.09 -4.96 21.12
CA GLY A 193 15.76 -3.55 21.03
C GLY A 193 16.14 -2.85 19.72
N VAL A 194 16.88 -3.53 18.83
CA VAL A 194 17.22 -3.00 17.50
C VAL A 194 16.15 -3.41 16.50
N PRO A 195 15.57 -2.48 15.73
CA PRO A 195 14.57 -2.80 14.70
C PRO A 195 15.13 -3.76 13.65
N LYS A 196 14.29 -4.68 13.17
CA LYS A 196 14.58 -5.56 12.04
C LYS A 196 13.63 -5.26 10.90
N GLY A 197 14.16 -5.10 9.68
CA GLY A 197 13.37 -4.98 8.47
C GLY A 197 12.98 -6.37 7.93
N VAL A 198 11.69 -6.58 7.72
CA VAL A 198 11.15 -7.81 7.14
C VAL A 198 10.62 -7.48 5.74
N GLU A 199 11.22 -8.08 4.73
CA GLU A 199 10.76 -7.98 3.35
C GLU A 199 9.71 -9.06 3.08
N LEU A 200 8.49 -8.64 2.80
CA LEU A 200 7.41 -9.54 2.38
C LEU A 200 7.23 -9.45 0.88
N THR A 201 7.26 -10.59 0.22
CA THR A 201 7.00 -10.67 -1.22
C THR A 201 5.50 -10.64 -1.51
N HIS A 202 5.12 -10.36 -2.76
CA HIS A 202 3.73 -10.47 -3.20
C HIS A 202 3.17 -11.88 -2.94
N ARG A 203 4.01 -12.91 -3.15
CA ARG A 203 3.65 -14.31 -2.84
C ARG A 203 3.37 -14.52 -1.35
N ASN A 204 4.19 -13.96 -0.46
CA ASN A 204 3.97 -14.11 0.98
C ASN A 204 2.62 -13.52 1.39
N ILE A 205 2.28 -12.33 0.89
CA ILE A 205 1.01 -11.67 1.20
C ILE A 205 -0.17 -12.50 0.69
N LEU A 206 -0.13 -12.94 -0.57
CA LEU A 206 -1.22 -13.73 -1.16
C LEU A 206 -1.36 -15.10 -0.49
N ALA A 207 -0.26 -15.77 -0.16
CA ALA A 207 -0.30 -17.03 0.58
C ALA A 207 -0.95 -16.86 1.97
N ASN A 208 -0.57 -15.82 2.69
CA ASN A 208 -1.15 -15.53 4.00
C ASN A 208 -2.66 -15.22 3.91
N LEU A 209 -3.08 -14.42 2.92
CA LEU A 209 -4.50 -14.16 2.68
C LEU A 209 -5.29 -15.44 2.38
N ARG A 210 -4.73 -16.34 1.57
CA ARG A 210 -5.37 -17.62 1.27
C ARG A 210 -5.49 -18.53 2.50
N GLN A 211 -4.44 -18.59 3.30
CA GLN A 211 -4.48 -19.29 4.58
C GLN A 211 -5.59 -18.73 5.48
N LEU A 212 -5.72 -17.41 5.56
CA LEU A 212 -6.78 -16.76 6.32
C LEU A 212 -8.17 -17.17 5.78
N PHE A 213 -8.39 -17.07 4.47
CA PHE A 213 -9.67 -17.43 3.83
C PHE A 213 -10.01 -18.92 3.93
N SER A 214 -9.01 -19.79 4.03
CA SER A 214 -9.26 -21.23 4.27
C SER A 214 -9.65 -21.53 5.74
N ALA A 215 -9.24 -20.69 6.67
CA ALA A 215 -9.48 -20.88 8.10
C ALA A 215 -10.74 -20.15 8.61
N VAL A 216 -11.16 -19.08 7.94
CA VAL A 216 -12.27 -18.21 8.34
C VAL A 216 -13.28 -18.13 7.21
N ASP A 217 -14.54 -18.43 7.51
CA ASP A 217 -15.65 -18.27 6.56
C ASP A 217 -15.97 -16.78 6.40
N LEU A 218 -15.32 -16.13 5.45
CA LEU A 218 -15.59 -14.74 5.09
C LEU A 218 -16.56 -14.67 3.91
N VAL A 219 -17.55 -13.81 4.02
CA VAL A 219 -18.53 -13.54 2.98
C VAL A 219 -18.43 -12.10 2.45
N ASP A 220 -19.00 -11.85 1.28
CA ASP A 220 -18.92 -10.54 0.59
C ASP A 220 -19.52 -9.36 1.39
N SER A 221 -20.36 -9.63 2.39
CA SER A 221 -20.94 -8.63 3.29
C SER A 221 -20.08 -8.30 4.51
N ASP A 222 -19.03 -9.06 4.74
CA ASP A 222 -18.18 -8.83 5.91
C ASP A 222 -17.32 -7.59 5.75
N SER A 223 -17.09 -6.91 6.85
CA SER A 223 -16.22 -5.76 6.93
C SER A 223 -15.11 -6.02 7.93
N LEU A 224 -13.87 -5.78 7.51
CA LEU A 224 -12.70 -5.89 8.37
C LEU A 224 -12.34 -4.51 8.92
N PHE A 225 -12.38 -4.35 10.25
CA PHE A 225 -11.94 -3.13 10.91
C PHE A 225 -10.45 -3.22 11.25
N ASN A 226 -9.63 -2.39 10.59
CA ASN A 226 -8.20 -2.29 10.88
C ASN A 226 -7.92 -1.15 11.87
N CYS A 227 -7.66 -1.51 13.13
CA CYS A 227 -7.32 -0.56 14.20
C CYS A 227 -5.82 -0.50 14.51
N LEU A 228 -5.02 -1.39 13.94
CA LEU A 228 -3.58 -1.42 14.18
C LEU A 228 -2.87 -0.34 13.36
N PRO A 229 -1.92 0.42 13.93
CA PRO A 229 -1.11 1.36 13.16
C PRO A 229 -0.29 0.59 12.12
N MET A 230 -0.31 1.11 10.90
CA MET A 230 0.56 0.62 9.83
C MET A 230 1.92 1.26 9.94
#